data_5d92056de45a7626c7ae2d7414dd8660
#
_entry.id   5d92056de45a7626c7ae2d7414dd8660
#
_cell.length_a   1.000
_cell.length_b   1.000
_cell.length_c   1.000
_cell.angle_alpha   90.00
_cell.angle_beta   90.00
_cell.angle_gamma   90.00
#
_symmetry.space_group_name_H-M   'P 1'
#
loop_
_entity.id
_entity.type
_entity.pdbx_description
1 polymer ?
#
loop_
_entity_poly.entity_id
_entity_poly.type
_entity_poly.pdbx_seq_one_letter_code
_entity_poly.pdbx_strand_id
1 'polypeptide(L)'
;MEIDVIIPLYKPGKELFTLLDKLDSQSVPVHEVILLNTEEKYFEQLIYGTSFLEKYQNVKVYHVSKREFDHGGTRRMGVKKSSADLFVMMTQDAMPADDDLIERLTEPLRDRVAVSYARQLPREDCAPVECYTRDFNYPAQSRIKSAEDPKTLGIKTFFCSNVCAASPREIYE
;
A
#
# COMPACT_ATOMS: atom_id res chain seq x y z
N MET A 1 6.10 17.69 -3.36
CA MET A 1 5.02 16.88 -2.75
C MET A 1 5.65 15.56 -2.40
N GLU A 2 5.80 15.29 -1.12
CA GLU A 2 6.42 14.07 -0.60
C GLU A 2 5.39 12.95 -0.51
N ILE A 3 5.84 11.71 -0.70
CA ILE A 3 4.99 10.52 -0.71
C ILE A 3 5.62 9.46 0.19
N ASP A 4 4.91 9.03 1.23
CA ASP A 4 5.31 7.93 2.08
C ASP A 4 4.54 6.66 1.74
N VAL A 5 5.17 5.50 1.90
CA VAL A 5 4.51 4.20 1.76
C VAL A 5 4.39 3.54 3.12
N ILE A 6 3.18 3.13 3.50
CA ILE A 6 2.87 2.56 4.81
C ILE A 6 2.48 1.09 4.65
N ILE A 7 3.21 0.20 5.30
CA ILE A 7 3.04 -1.25 5.14
C ILE A 7 2.92 -1.93 6.51
N PRO A 8 1.72 -2.38 6.89
CA PRO A 8 1.56 -3.27 8.04
C PRO A 8 2.19 -4.63 7.76
N LEU A 9 2.97 -5.13 8.71
CA LEU A 9 3.68 -6.41 8.62
C LEU A 9 3.26 -7.36 9.73
N TYR A 10 3.15 -8.64 9.39
CA TYR A 10 3.09 -9.73 10.36
C TYR A 10 3.82 -10.94 9.82
N LYS A 11 4.84 -11.40 10.57
CA LYS A 11 5.73 -12.49 10.14
C LYS A 11 6.26 -12.29 8.72
N PRO A 12 6.92 -11.15 8.44
CA PRO A 12 7.40 -10.86 7.10
C PRO A 12 8.41 -11.92 6.63
N GLY A 13 8.35 -12.28 5.35
CA GLY A 13 9.29 -13.16 4.67
C GLY A 13 10.29 -12.38 3.81
N LYS A 14 11.12 -13.10 3.07
CA LYS A 14 12.13 -12.51 2.17
C LYS A 14 11.51 -11.67 1.04
N GLU A 15 10.24 -11.86 0.74
CA GLU A 15 9.47 -11.09 -0.23
C GLU A 15 9.43 -9.60 0.12
N LEU A 16 9.61 -9.25 1.42
CA LEU A 16 9.71 -7.87 1.85
C LEU A 16 10.89 -7.15 1.19
N PHE A 17 12.03 -7.80 1.05
CA PHE A 17 13.19 -7.19 0.37
C PHE A 17 12.89 -6.90 -1.10
N THR A 18 12.21 -7.83 -1.79
CA THR A 18 11.77 -7.62 -3.17
C THR A 18 10.78 -6.46 -3.29
N LEU A 19 9.85 -6.34 -2.34
CA LEU A 19 8.90 -5.23 -2.30
C LEU A 19 9.63 -3.90 -2.11
N LEU A 20 10.58 -3.82 -1.17
CA LEU A 20 11.35 -2.61 -0.92
C LEU A 20 12.21 -2.21 -2.13
N ASP A 21 12.85 -3.18 -2.79
CA ASP A 21 13.62 -2.94 -4.02
C ASP A 21 12.73 -2.39 -5.15
N LYS A 22 11.51 -2.92 -5.30
CA LYS A 22 10.52 -2.40 -6.26
C LYS A 22 9.97 -1.01 -5.91
N LEU A 23 9.91 -0.67 -4.64
CA LEU A 23 9.53 0.69 -4.20
C LEU A 23 10.67 1.69 -4.43
N ASP A 24 11.92 1.25 -4.27
CA ASP A 24 13.11 2.08 -4.56
C ASP A 24 13.27 2.38 -6.06
N SER A 25 12.83 1.45 -6.93
CA SER A 25 12.90 1.59 -8.39
C SER A 25 11.75 2.40 -9.03
N GLN A 26 10.81 2.92 -8.24
CA GLN A 26 9.66 3.66 -8.78
C GLN A 26 10.06 4.95 -9.51
N SER A 27 9.34 5.29 -10.60
CA SER A 27 9.55 6.50 -11.42
C SER A 27 9.42 7.80 -10.60
N VAL A 28 8.54 7.78 -9.58
CA VAL A 28 8.42 8.84 -8.58
C VAL A 28 9.03 8.34 -7.27
N PRO A 29 10.02 9.05 -6.71
CA PRO A 29 10.72 8.60 -5.52
C PRO A 29 9.79 8.55 -4.31
N VAL A 30 9.90 7.46 -3.55
CA VAL A 30 9.27 7.31 -2.23
C VAL A 30 10.14 8.03 -1.19
N HIS A 31 9.55 8.98 -0.46
CA HIS A 31 10.26 9.73 0.58
C HIS A 31 10.62 8.82 1.76
N GLU A 32 9.62 8.17 2.38
CA GLU A 32 9.83 7.18 3.44
C GLU A 32 8.95 5.95 3.25
N VAL A 33 9.47 4.78 3.64
CA VAL A 33 8.68 3.56 3.78
C VAL A 33 8.51 3.25 5.27
N ILE A 34 7.28 3.33 5.76
CA ILE A 34 6.91 3.14 7.16
C ILE A 34 6.40 1.71 7.35
N LEU A 35 7.19 0.87 7.96
CA LEU A 35 6.85 -0.51 8.28
C LEU A 35 6.25 -0.60 9.68
N LEU A 36 5.02 -1.11 9.78
CA LEU A 36 4.29 -1.29 11.02
C LEU A 36 4.29 -2.78 11.38
N ASN A 37 5.39 -3.23 12.00
CA ASN A 37 5.62 -4.65 12.24
C ASN A 37 4.95 -5.14 13.53
N THR A 38 4.13 -6.16 13.41
CA THR A 38 3.53 -6.85 14.56
C THR A 38 4.48 -7.93 15.07
N GLU A 39 4.87 -7.81 16.36
CA GLU A 39 5.85 -8.66 17.06
C GLU A 39 7.29 -8.49 16.53
N GLU A 40 8.06 -7.67 17.21
CA GLU A 40 9.45 -7.31 16.89
C GLU A 40 10.34 -8.50 16.51
N LYS A 41 10.25 -9.60 17.25
CA LYS A 41 11.03 -10.82 17.03
C LYS A 41 11.00 -11.37 15.60
N TYR A 42 9.87 -11.23 14.89
CA TYR A 42 9.77 -11.74 13.51
C TYR A 42 10.53 -10.86 12.53
N PHE A 43 10.55 -9.56 12.77
CA PHE A 43 11.33 -8.64 11.97
C PHE A 43 12.82 -8.80 12.22
N GLU A 44 13.24 -8.90 13.48
CA GLU A 44 14.63 -9.14 13.85
C GLU A 44 15.18 -10.44 13.25
N GLN A 45 14.38 -11.53 13.29
CA GLN A 45 14.75 -12.78 12.65
C GLN A 45 14.95 -12.63 11.13
N LEU A 46 14.12 -11.84 10.46
CA LEU A 46 14.22 -11.62 9.01
C LEU A 46 15.50 -10.87 8.64
N ILE A 47 15.84 -9.82 9.40
CA ILE A 47 16.98 -8.96 9.07
C ILE A 47 18.30 -9.43 9.65
N TYR A 48 18.28 -10.45 10.52
CA TYR A 48 19.49 -10.97 11.17
C TYR A 48 20.55 -11.40 10.15
N GLY A 49 21.76 -10.87 10.28
CA GLY A 49 22.88 -11.17 9.38
C GLY A 49 22.74 -10.58 7.97
N THR A 50 21.80 -9.66 7.76
CA THR A 50 21.66 -8.92 6.51
C THR A 50 22.16 -7.48 6.63
N SER A 51 22.39 -6.80 5.50
CA SER A 51 22.71 -5.37 5.43
C SER A 51 21.45 -4.50 5.33
N PHE A 52 20.32 -4.91 5.93
CA PHE A 52 19.04 -4.22 5.82
C PHE A 52 19.13 -2.72 6.15
N LEU A 53 19.69 -2.38 7.31
CA LEU A 53 19.78 -1.00 7.80
C LEU A 53 20.72 -0.12 6.95
N GLU A 54 21.71 -0.73 6.31
CA GLU A 54 22.63 -0.03 5.42
C GLU A 54 22.02 0.22 4.04
N LYS A 55 21.22 -0.75 3.54
CA LYS A 55 20.62 -0.72 2.20
C LYS A 55 19.39 0.19 2.15
N TYR A 56 18.51 0.10 3.15
CA TYR A 56 17.20 0.77 3.12
C TYR A 56 17.15 1.95 4.11
N GLN A 57 17.86 3.03 3.79
CA GLN A 57 18.01 4.20 4.69
C GLN A 57 16.73 5.02 4.85
N ASN A 58 15.81 4.97 3.87
CA ASN A 58 14.52 5.64 3.93
C ASN A 58 13.41 4.77 4.56
N VAL A 59 13.75 3.59 5.11
CA VAL A 59 12.80 2.70 5.77
C VAL A 59 12.77 2.96 7.26
N LYS A 60 11.60 3.25 7.82
CA LYS A 60 11.36 3.36 9.26
C LYS A 60 10.50 2.20 9.76
N VAL A 61 10.92 1.57 10.83
CA VAL A 61 10.21 0.42 11.41
C VAL A 61 9.65 0.78 12.78
N TYR A 62 8.35 0.52 12.95
CA TYR A 62 7.67 0.65 14.24
C TYR A 62 7.07 -0.70 14.62
N HIS A 63 7.29 -1.11 15.86
CA HIS A 63 6.80 -2.39 16.36
C HIS A 63 5.52 -2.19 17.18
N VAL A 64 4.55 -3.09 16.98
CA VAL A 64 3.35 -3.20 17.79
C VAL A 64 3.24 -4.62 18.33
N SER A 65 2.76 -4.79 19.56
CA SER A 65 2.49 -6.12 20.06
C SER A 65 1.23 -6.71 19.40
N LYS A 66 1.12 -8.03 19.35
CA LYS A 66 -0.08 -8.71 18.84
C LYS A 66 -1.34 -8.30 19.61
N ARG A 67 -1.20 -7.93 20.89
CA ARG A 67 -2.31 -7.48 21.74
C ARG A 67 -2.82 -6.11 21.36
N GLU A 68 -1.94 -5.23 20.89
CA GLU A 68 -2.24 -3.85 20.51
C GLU A 68 -2.61 -3.72 19.04
N PHE A 69 -2.35 -4.77 18.26
CA PHE A 69 -2.64 -4.76 16.83
C PHE A 69 -4.14 -4.66 16.58
N ASP A 70 -4.51 -3.63 15.82
CA ASP A 70 -5.83 -3.44 15.23
C ASP A 70 -5.67 -2.98 13.79
N HIS A 71 -6.45 -3.53 12.87
CA HIS A 71 -6.32 -3.25 11.45
C HIS A 71 -6.46 -1.77 11.09
N GLY A 72 -7.41 -1.07 11.68
CA GLY A 72 -7.62 0.36 11.45
C GLY A 72 -6.64 1.22 12.24
N GLY A 73 -6.50 0.94 13.55
CA GLY A 73 -5.65 1.68 14.47
C GLY A 73 -4.18 1.62 14.08
N THR A 74 -3.67 0.45 13.68
CA THR A 74 -2.28 0.31 13.21
C THR A 74 -2.02 1.13 11.95
N ARG A 75 -2.93 1.09 10.96
CA ARG A 75 -2.80 1.93 9.75
C ARG A 75 -2.85 3.42 10.08
N ARG A 76 -3.78 3.83 10.94
CA ARG A 76 -3.87 5.22 11.42
C ARG A 76 -2.60 5.66 12.13
N MET A 77 -1.99 4.79 12.91
CA MET A 77 -0.68 5.06 13.52
C MET A 77 0.37 5.35 12.46
N GLY A 78 0.42 4.55 11.37
CA GLY A 78 1.33 4.78 10.26
C GLY A 78 1.14 6.16 9.62
N VAL A 79 -0.10 6.56 9.35
CA VAL A 79 -0.39 7.90 8.80
C VAL A 79 0.08 9.01 9.75
N LYS A 80 -0.11 8.85 11.07
CA LYS A 80 0.39 9.81 12.06
C LYS A 80 1.92 9.85 12.18
N LYS A 81 2.63 8.80 11.77
CA LYS A 81 4.10 8.76 11.71
C LYS A 81 4.66 9.37 10.43
N SER A 82 3.85 9.43 9.38
CA SER A 82 4.18 10.09 8.12
C SER A 82 4.21 11.60 8.28
N SER A 83 5.17 12.26 7.63
CA SER A 83 5.23 13.71 7.48
C SER A 83 4.90 14.16 6.05
N ALA A 84 4.73 13.22 5.12
CA ALA A 84 4.49 13.50 3.72
C ALA A 84 3.09 14.07 3.45
N ASP A 85 2.92 14.72 2.29
CA ASP A 85 1.64 15.27 1.82
C ASP A 85 0.66 14.16 1.44
N LEU A 86 1.21 13.11 0.82
CA LEU A 86 0.49 11.93 0.36
C LEU A 86 1.05 10.67 1.03
N PHE A 87 0.19 9.70 1.25
CA PHE A 87 0.63 8.36 1.61
C PHE A 87 0.03 7.29 0.70
N VAL A 88 0.77 6.21 0.54
CA VAL A 88 0.30 4.96 -0.10
C VAL A 88 0.23 3.89 0.97
N MET A 89 -0.96 3.36 1.21
CA MET A 89 -1.17 2.20 2.07
C MET A 89 -1.03 0.94 1.24
N MET A 90 -0.12 0.04 1.62
CA MET A 90 0.07 -1.26 0.95
C MET A 90 -0.01 -2.42 1.94
N THR A 91 -0.40 -3.60 1.47
CA THR A 91 -0.21 -4.84 2.23
C THR A 91 1.16 -5.45 1.90
N GLN A 92 1.71 -6.22 2.84
CA GLN A 92 3.07 -6.80 2.69
C GLN A 92 3.23 -7.77 1.51
N ASP A 93 2.13 -8.28 0.97
CA ASP A 93 2.06 -9.22 -0.17
C ASP A 93 1.72 -8.53 -1.50
N ALA A 94 1.50 -7.23 -1.49
CA ALA A 94 1.26 -6.46 -2.70
C ALA A 94 2.59 -6.14 -3.40
N MET A 95 2.76 -6.62 -4.63
CA MET A 95 3.95 -6.36 -5.43
C MET A 95 3.64 -5.40 -6.57
N PRO A 96 4.37 -4.28 -6.71
CA PRO A 96 4.31 -3.44 -7.90
C PRO A 96 4.56 -4.27 -9.17
N ALA A 97 3.68 -4.13 -10.15
CA ALA A 97 3.83 -4.83 -11.43
C ALA A 97 4.88 -4.14 -12.32
N ASP A 98 4.99 -2.83 -12.18
CA ASP A 98 5.90 -1.96 -12.92
C ASP A 98 6.47 -0.84 -12.02
N ASP A 99 7.30 0.03 -12.59
CA ASP A 99 7.94 1.13 -11.86
C ASP A 99 7.09 2.42 -11.86
N ASP A 100 5.90 2.42 -12.46
CA ASP A 100 5.00 3.58 -12.56
C ASP A 100 3.86 3.55 -11.52
N LEU A 101 3.83 2.58 -10.61
CA LEU A 101 2.71 2.39 -9.68
C LEU A 101 2.46 3.63 -8.83
N ILE A 102 3.52 4.20 -8.22
CA ILE A 102 3.39 5.36 -7.33
C ILE A 102 2.92 6.59 -8.12
N GLU A 103 3.47 6.82 -9.30
CA GLU A 103 3.06 7.91 -10.18
C GLU A 103 1.58 7.82 -10.54
N ARG A 104 1.13 6.67 -11.04
CA ARG A 104 -0.26 6.44 -11.47
C ARG A 104 -1.28 6.50 -10.32
N LEU A 105 -0.85 6.13 -9.10
CA LEU A 105 -1.71 6.25 -7.91
C LEU A 105 -1.84 7.69 -7.44
N THR A 106 -0.81 8.51 -7.57
CA THR A 106 -0.79 9.86 -6.99
C THR A 106 -1.22 10.94 -7.96
N GLU A 107 -1.10 10.71 -9.28
CA GLU A 107 -1.54 11.65 -10.32
C GLU A 107 -3.01 12.08 -10.15
N PRO A 108 -4.00 11.18 -9.99
CA PRO A 108 -5.41 11.58 -9.87
C PRO A 108 -5.70 12.40 -8.61
N LEU A 109 -4.89 12.28 -7.55
CA LEU A 109 -5.08 12.99 -6.29
C LEU A 109 -4.88 14.51 -6.42
N ARG A 110 -4.23 14.96 -7.49
CA ARG A 110 -4.05 16.38 -7.81
C ARG A 110 -5.36 17.07 -8.21
N ASP A 111 -6.35 16.30 -8.68
CA ASP A 111 -7.63 16.76 -9.22
C ASP A 111 -8.82 16.54 -8.26
N ARG A 112 -8.64 16.76 -6.96
CA ARG A 112 -9.68 16.60 -5.92
C ARG A 112 -10.20 15.16 -5.74
N VAL A 113 -9.46 14.16 -6.18
CA VAL A 113 -9.74 12.77 -5.87
C VAL A 113 -9.29 12.50 -4.44
N ALA A 114 -10.20 12.03 -3.59
CA ALA A 114 -9.92 11.75 -2.17
C ALA A 114 -9.07 10.50 -1.97
N VAL A 115 -9.22 9.50 -2.83
CA VAL A 115 -8.50 8.24 -2.75
C VAL A 115 -8.35 7.62 -4.14
N SER A 116 -7.17 7.11 -4.42
CA SER A 116 -6.87 6.30 -5.60
C SER A 116 -6.43 4.90 -5.15
N TYR A 117 -6.78 3.85 -5.91
CA TYR A 117 -6.33 2.50 -5.59
C TYR A 117 -5.91 1.73 -6.83
N ALA A 118 -4.90 0.87 -6.67
CA ALA A 118 -4.36 0.08 -7.76
C ALA A 118 -5.30 -1.07 -8.17
N ARG A 119 -5.27 -1.42 -9.46
CA ARG A 119 -5.83 -2.65 -9.97
C ARG A 119 -5.00 -3.84 -9.46
N GLN A 120 -5.67 -4.83 -8.88
CA GLN A 120 -5.03 -6.08 -8.54
C GLN A 120 -5.02 -7.00 -9.77
N LEU A 121 -3.84 -7.31 -10.26
CA LEU A 121 -3.67 -8.28 -11.34
C LEU A 121 -3.71 -9.70 -10.78
N PRO A 122 -4.35 -10.65 -11.48
CA PRO A 122 -4.25 -12.06 -11.12
C PRO A 122 -2.80 -12.54 -11.30
N ARG A 123 -2.36 -13.46 -10.46
CA ARG A 123 -1.08 -14.13 -10.63
C ARG A 123 -1.20 -15.13 -11.78
N GLU A 124 -0.07 -15.44 -12.44
CA GLU A 124 -0.05 -16.40 -13.56
C GLU A 124 -0.56 -17.79 -13.17
N ASP A 125 -0.33 -18.19 -11.91
CA ASP A 125 -0.71 -19.48 -11.33
C ASP A 125 -2.07 -19.44 -10.58
N CYS A 126 -2.84 -18.35 -10.68
CA CYS A 126 -4.07 -18.19 -9.93
C CYS A 126 -5.18 -19.16 -10.38
N ALA A 127 -6.00 -19.61 -9.42
CA ALA A 127 -7.16 -20.43 -9.74
C ALA A 127 -8.19 -19.65 -10.59
N PRO A 128 -8.94 -20.30 -11.50
CA PRO A 128 -9.91 -19.62 -12.38
C PRO A 128 -10.91 -18.73 -11.66
N VAL A 129 -11.36 -19.15 -10.46
CA VAL A 129 -12.29 -18.37 -9.62
C VAL A 129 -11.63 -17.09 -9.09
N GLU A 130 -10.35 -17.16 -8.72
CA GLU A 130 -9.60 -15.98 -8.27
C GLU A 130 -9.38 -15.00 -9.42
N CYS A 131 -8.96 -15.48 -10.59
CA CYS A 131 -8.80 -14.66 -11.79
C CYS A 131 -10.10 -13.94 -12.14
N TYR A 132 -11.23 -14.66 -12.18
CA TYR A 132 -12.55 -14.07 -12.43
C TYR A 132 -12.91 -13.00 -11.39
N THR A 133 -12.68 -13.27 -10.10
CA THR A 133 -12.99 -12.34 -9.01
C THR A 133 -12.16 -11.05 -9.12
N ARG A 134 -10.88 -11.17 -9.50
CA ARG A 134 -10.01 -10.01 -9.71
C ARG A 134 -10.47 -9.19 -10.91
N ASP A 135 -10.72 -9.81 -12.05
CA ASP A 135 -11.20 -9.11 -13.25
C ASP A 135 -12.55 -8.44 -13.03
N PHE A 136 -13.46 -9.08 -12.28
CA PHE A 136 -14.78 -8.52 -11.94
C PHE A 136 -14.68 -7.30 -11.03
N ASN A 137 -13.78 -7.31 -10.02
CA ASN A 137 -13.62 -6.22 -9.06
C ASN A 137 -12.68 -5.13 -9.54
N TYR A 138 -11.73 -5.45 -10.41
CA TYR A 138 -10.68 -4.56 -10.89
C TYR A 138 -10.65 -4.51 -12.43
N PRO A 139 -11.60 -3.82 -13.06
CA PRO A 139 -11.65 -3.70 -14.52
C PRO A 139 -10.37 -3.04 -15.06
N ALA A 140 -10.01 -3.37 -16.31
CA ALA A 140 -8.80 -2.84 -16.94
C ALA A 140 -8.87 -1.33 -17.17
N GLN A 141 -10.07 -0.77 -17.34
CA GLN A 141 -10.26 0.65 -17.58
C GLN A 141 -10.34 1.41 -16.26
N SER A 142 -9.46 2.41 -16.09
CA SER A 142 -9.50 3.33 -14.95
C SER A 142 -10.81 4.13 -14.94
N ARG A 143 -11.28 4.45 -13.73
CA ARG A 143 -12.53 5.18 -13.53
C ARG A 143 -12.46 6.05 -12.30
N ILE A 144 -12.90 7.29 -12.42
CA ILE A 144 -13.22 8.15 -11.27
C ILE A 144 -14.67 7.89 -10.88
N LYS A 145 -14.90 7.71 -9.58
CA LYS A 145 -16.23 7.51 -8.98
C LYS A 145 -16.60 8.69 -8.11
N SER A 146 -17.87 9.07 -8.15
CA SER A 146 -18.41 10.21 -7.40
C SER A 146 -19.70 9.85 -6.66
N ALA A 147 -20.21 10.79 -5.86
CA ALA A 147 -21.50 10.65 -5.17
C ALA A 147 -22.71 10.49 -6.11
N GLU A 148 -22.56 10.74 -7.41
CA GLU A 148 -23.62 10.59 -8.40
C GLU A 148 -23.71 9.17 -8.97
N ASP A 149 -22.65 8.35 -8.81
CA ASP A 149 -22.54 7.01 -9.38
C ASP A 149 -23.36 5.89 -8.70
N PRO A 150 -23.93 6.02 -7.48
CA PRO A 150 -24.73 4.95 -6.87
C PRO A 150 -25.89 4.47 -7.74
N LYS A 151 -26.44 5.32 -8.59
CA LYS A 151 -27.54 4.98 -9.52
C LYS A 151 -27.12 3.98 -10.60
N THR A 152 -25.84 4.00 -11.01
CA THR A 152 -25.29 3.16 -12.09
C THR A 152 -24.41 2.03 -11.57
N LEU A 153 -23.66 2.28 -10.49
CA LEU A 153 -22.67 1.34 -9.92
C LEU A 153 -23.14 0.66 -8.63
N GLY A 154 -24.22 1.15 -8.00
CA GLY A 154 -24.68 0.65 -6.72
C GLY A 154 -23.58 0.71 -5.66
N ILE A 155 -23.44 -0.37 -4.89
CA ILE A 155 -22.45 -0.49 -3.81
C ILE A 155 -20.99 -0.37 -4.30
N LYS A 156 -20.72 -0.68 -5.58
CA LYS A 156 -19.39 -0.57 -6.18
C LYS A 156 -18.87 0.88 -6.23
N THR A 157 -19.75 1.88 -6.13
CA THR A 157 -19.35 3.28 -5.98
C THR A 157 -18.40 3.48 -4.80
N PHE A 158 -18.68 2.82 -3.68
CA PHE A 158 -17.95 2.96 -2.42
C PHE A 158 -16.79 1.96 -2.27
N PHE A 159 -16.59 1.10 -3.25
CA PHE A 159 -15.49 0.14 -3.19
C PHE A 159 -14.14 0.85 -3.34
N CYS A 160 -13.27 0.63 -2.35
CA CYS A 160 -11.87 1.03 -2.36
C CYS A 160 -11.06 -0.14 -1.82
N SER A 161 -9.95 -0.47 -2.49
CA SER A 161 -9.07 -1.56 -2.06
C SER A 161 -7.98 -1.06 -1.12
N ASN A 162 -7.87 -1.68 0.05
CA ASN A 162 -6.78 -1.40 1.00
C ASN A 162 -5.49 -2.20 0.73
N VAL A 163 -5.45 -2.96 -0.37
CA VAL A 163 -4.24 -3.72 -0.76
C VAL A 163 -3.16 -2.77 -1.26
N CYS A 164 -3.56 -1.76 -2.04
CA CYS A 164 -2.68 -0.69 -2.48
C CYS A 164 -3.55 0.54 -2.82
N ALA A 165 -3.51 1.56 -1.99
CA ALA A 165 -4.29 2.79 -2.16
C ALA A 165 -3.52 4.02 -1.68
N ALA A 166 -3.68 5.13 -2.40
CA ALA A 166 -3.09 6.42 -2.07
C ALA A 166 -4.17 7.43 -1.66
N SER A 167 -3.83 8.32 -0.73
CA SER A 167 -4.70 9.41 -0.28
C SER A 167 -3.86 10.60 0.18
N PRO A 168 -4.37 11.85 0.06
CA PRO A 168 -3.84 12.98 0.80
C PRO A 168 -3.96 12.73 2.30
N ARG A 169 -2.90 13.06 3.05
CA ARG A 169 -2.87 12.86 4.51
C ARG A 169 -3.97 13.66 5.21
N GLU A 170 -4.20 14.90 4.77
CA GLU A 170 -5.21 15.81 5.33
C GLU A 170 -6.66 15.29 5.27
N ILE A 171 -6.95 14.36 4.34
CA ILE A 171 -8.30 13.77 4.21
C ILE A 171 -8.48 12.61 5.19
N TYR A 172 -7.39 11.97 5.60
CA TYR A 172 -7.41 10.77 6.45
C TYR A 172 -7.42 11.11 7.95
N GLU A 173 -6.88 12.26 8.33
CA GLU A 173 -6.87 12.76 9.72
C GLU A 173 -8.24 13.27 10.18
#